data_201e913a32daa16ad8562b6ffb053777
#
_entry.id   201e913a32daa16ad8562b6ffb053777
#
_cell.length_a   1.000
_cell.length_b   1.000
_cell.length_c   1.000
_cell.angle_alpha   90.00
_cell.angle_beta   90.00
_cell.angle_gamma   90.00
#
_symmetry.space_group_name_H-M   'P 1'
#
loop_
_entity.id
_entity.type
_entity.pdbx_description
1 polymer ?
#
loop_
_entity_poly.entity_id
_entity_poly.type
_entity_poly.pdbx_seq_one_letter_code
_entity_poly.pdbx_strand_id
1 'polypeptide(L)'
;MVIGIDVDGVLRDFCYGLEKVVKENYPQYLPDDYTGINNWKLSENFRASKPELQQIYWEDYSKEIMGESPAFEKNVQQMKDLILWGEEVGIRFVCVTSQKPHARYHTAYWLGKHELNFDTIYFRRGVDKPNTPVDFLVDDSPNNYNYWIKRRGMEHGFILVDQPYNQHIEAKNRIAELNQIKEIING
;
A
#
# COMPACT_ATOMS: atom_id res chain seq x y z
N MET A 1 18.94 0.74 11.02
CA MET A 1 17.47 0.81 11.04
C MET A 1 16.92 0.28 9.73
N VAL A 2 15.78 -0.42 9.75
CA VAL A 2 15.11 -0.92 8.55
C VAL A 2 13.68 -0.43 8.53
N ILE A 3 13.26 0.18 7.41
CA ILE A 3 11.90 0.74 7.23
C ILE A 3 11.21 -0.03 6.10
N GLY A 4 10.07 -0.65 6.43
CA GLY A 4 9.22 -1.32 5.48
C GLY A 4 8.23 -0.35 4.84
N ILE A 5 8.08 -0.42 3.52
CA ILE A 5 7.16 0.41 2.75
C ILE A 5 6.15 -0.48 2.03
N ASP A 6 4.86 -0.23 2.20
CA ASP A 6 3.83 -0.87 1.38
C ASP A 6 3.78 -0.25 -0.02
N VAL A 7 3.14 -0.92 -0.94
CA VAL A 7 3.01 -0.48 -2.34
C VAL A 7 1.62 0.10 -2.61
N ASP A 8 0.57 -0.70 -2.39
CA ASP A 8 -0.79 -0.31 -2.68
C ASP A 8 -1.28 0.76 -1.68
N GLY A 9 -1.82 1.86 -2.18
CA GLY A 9 -2.27 2.97 -1.33
C GLY A 9 -1.14 3.84 -0.76
N VAL A 10 0.13 3.46 -0.97
CA VAL A 10 1.31 4.23 -0.53
C VAL A 10 2.09 4.78 -1.72
N LEU A 11 2.44 3.95 -2.67
CA LEU A 11 3.21 4.28 -3.88
C LEU A 11 2.38 4.17 -5.14
N ARG A 12 1.54 3.11 -5.23
CA ARG A 12 0.67 2.78 -6.35
C ARG A 12 -0.78 3.11 -6.02
N ASP A 13 -1.46 3.78 -6.95
CA ASP A 13 -2.90 4.03 -6.86
C ASP A 13 -3.70 2.78 -7.28
N PHE A 14 -3.74 1.81 -6.36
CA PHE A 14 -4.53 0.59 -6.53
C PHE A 14 -6.02 0.89 -6.71
N CYS A 15 -6.54 1.89 -5.98
CA CYS A 15 -7.95 2.25 -6.06
C CYS A 15 -8.34 2.72 -7.45
N TYR A 16 -7.55 3.59 -8.06
CA TYR A 16 -7.74 4.02 -9.43
C TYR A 16 -7.70 2.85 -10.42
N GLY A 17 -6.71 1.96 -10.28
CA GLY A 17 -6.58 0.79 -11.16
C GLY A 17 -7.79 -0.13 -11.07
N LEU A 18 -8.27 -0.42 -9.86
CA LEU A 18 -9.47 -1.23 -9.66
C LEU A 18 -10.73 -0.53 -10.19
N GLU A 19 -10.90 0.76 -9.89
CA GLU A 19 -12.05 1.54 -10.41
C GLU A 19 -12.10 1.54 -11.93
N LYS A 20 -10.97 1.77 -12.58
CA LYS A 20 -10.88 1.76 -14.04
C LYS A 20 -11.35 0.43 -14.60
N VAL A 21 -10.84 -0.68 -14.10
CA VAL A 21 -11.22 -2.02 -14.54
C VAL A 21 -12.72 -2.28 -14.30
N VAL A 22 -13.24 -1.91 -13.13
CA VAL A 22 -14.67 -2.10 -12.83
C VAL A 22 -15.54 -1.24 -13.74
N LYS A 23 -15.19 0.02 -13.98
CA LYS A 23 -15.93 0.92 -14.89
C LYS A 23 -15.97 0.39 -16.32
N GLU A 24 -14.88 -0.15 -16.81
CA GLU A 24 -14.74 -0.61 -18.18
C GLU A 24 -15.36 -2.00 -18.42
N ASN A 25 -15.26 -2.92 -17.44
CA ASN A 25 -15.59 -4.33 -17.66
C ASN A 25 -16.76 -4.85 -16.82
N TYR A 26 -17.09 -4.18 -15.71
CA TYR A 26 -18.12 -4.58 -14.75
C TYR A 26 -19.00 -3.40 -14.30
N PRO A 27 -19.55 -2.58 -15.24
CA PRO A 27 -20.29 -1.37 -14.88
C PRO A 27 -21.51 -1.65 -13.99
N GLN A 28 -22.06 -2.87 -14.03
CA GLN A 28 -23.16 -3.32 -13.15
C GLN A 28 -22.79 -3.37 -11.67
N TYR A 29 -21.49 -3.38 -11.34
CA TYR A 29 -21.02 -3.35 -9.95
C TYR A 29 -20.95 -1.94 -9.36
N LEU A 30 -21.13 -0.91 -10.18
CA LEU A 30 -21.15 0.47 -9.69
C LEU A 30 -22.51 0.80 -9.09
N PRO A 31 -22.58 1.33 -7.85
CA PRO A 31 -23.78 1.98 -7.33
C PRO A 31 -24.18 3.19 -8.18
N ASP A 32 -25.48 3.55 -8.18
CA ASP A 32 -25.96 4.71 -8.96
C ASP A 32 -25.37 6.04 -8.47
N ASP A 33 -25.02 6.10 -7.18
CA ASP A 33 -24.41 7.24 -6.49
C ASP A 33 -22.91 7.10 -6.29
N TYR A 34 -22.22 6.27 -7.10
CA TYR A 34 -20.80 6.00 -6.95
C TYR A 34 -19.94 7.26 -7.11
N THR A 35 -19.17 7.58 -6.08
CA THR A 35 -18.27 8.76 -6.04
C THR A 35 -16.79 8.41 -5.90
N GLY A 36 -16.46 7.11 -5.86
CA GLY A 36 -15.08 6.61 -5.68
C GLY A 36 -14.95 5.65 -4.52
N ILE A 37 -13.75 5.07 -4.36
CA ILE A 37 -13.43 4.18 -3.24
C ILE A 37 -13.11 5.03 -2.00
N ASN A 38 -14.02 5.06 -1.04
CA ASN A 38 -13.91 5.79 0.22
C ASN A 38 -14.04 4.90 1.46
N ASN A 39 -14.26 3.61 1.29
CA ASN A 39 -14.32 2.63 2.35
C ASN A 39 -13.26 1.55 2.14
N TRP A 40 -12.55 1.19 3.22
CA TRP A 40 -11.55 0.12 3.21
C TRP A 40 -12.11 -1.24 2.75
N LYS A 41 -13.34 -1.56 3.13
CA LYS A 41 -14.01 -2.75 2.62
C LYS A 41 -14.52 -2.49 1.22
N LEU A 42 -13.81 -2.96 0.23
CA LEU A 42 -14.15 -2.75 -1.18
C LEU A 42 -15.60 -3.13 -1.52
N SER A 43 -16.15 -4.19 -0.91
CA SER A 43 -17.56 -4.59 -1.09
C SER A 43 -18.59 -3.59 -0.54
N GLU A 44 -18.17 -2.56 0.17
CA GLU A 44 -19.03 -1.45 0.59
C GLU A 44 -19.01 -0.28 -0.41
N ASN A 45 -18.07 -0.28 -1.36
CA ASN A 45 -18.01 0.70 -2.45
C ASN A 45 -18.63 0.19 -3.75
N PHE A 46 -18.79 -1.13 -3.91
CA PHE A 46 -19.28 -1.76 -5.13
C PHE A 46 -20.45 -2.70 -4.86
N ARG A 47 -21.35 -2.86 -5.82
CA ARG A 47 -22.39 -3.90 -5.83
C ARG A 47 -21.82 -5.28 -6.18
N ALA A 48 -20.70 -5.64 -5.52
CA ALA A 48 -19.99 -6.90 -5.71
C ALA A 48 -19.55 -7.46 -4.38
N SER A 49 -19.58 -8.78 -4.27
CA SER A 49 -19.06 -9.47 -3.09
C SER A 49 -17.53 -9.41 -3.02
N LYS A 50 -16.98 -9.61 -1.82
CA LYS A 50 -15.52 -9.70 -1.64
C LYS A 50 -14.85 -10.75 -2.55
N PRO A 51 -15.39 -11.98 -2.72
CA PRO A 51 -14.82 -12.98 -3.65
C PRO A 51 -14.80 -12.50 -5.11
N GLU A 52 -15.88 -11.85 -5.59
CA GLU A 52 -15.94 -11.33 -6.96
C GLU A 52 -14.88 -10.25 -7.18
N LEU A 53 -14.77 -9.29 -6.28
CA LEU A 53 -13.72 -8.27 -6.36
C LEU A 53 -12.32 -8.89 -6.30
N GLN A 54 -12.12 -9.90 -5.44
CA GLN A 54 -10.84 -10.62 -5.35
C GLN A 54 -10.52 -11.38 -6.65
N GLN A 55 -11.51 -11.93 -7.33
CA GLN A 55 -11.32 -12.54 -8.64
C GLN A 55 -10.83 -11.51 -9.66
N ILE A 56 -11.44 -10.32 -9.67
CA ILE A 56 -11.05 -9.24 -10.57
C ILE A 56 -9.59 -8.84 -10.34
N TYR A 57 -9.22 -8.39 -9.13
CA TYR A 57 -7.92 -7.79 -8.94
C TYR A 57 -6.78 -8.78 -8.70
N TRP A 58 -7.08 -10.03 -8.33
CA TRP A 58 -6.02 -11.03 -8.18
C TRP A 58 -5.83 -11.92 -9.40
N GLU A 59 -6.92 -12.26 -10.12
CA GLU A 59 -6.87 -13.26 -11.19
C GLU A 59 -7.05 -12.59 -12.57
N ASP A 60 -8.24 -12.03 -12.85
CA ASP A 60 -8.63 -11.65 -14.20
C ASP A 60 -7.87 -10.43 -14.73
N TYR A 61 -7.61 -9.43 -13.88
CA TYR A 61 -6.98 -8.14 -14.23
C TYR A 61 -5.79 -7.82 -13.34
N SER A 62 -5.10 -8.84 -12.83
CA SER A 62 -3.97 -8.61 -11.92
C SER A 62 -2.79 -7.89 -12.59
N LYS A 63 -2.61 -8.06 -13.90
CA LYS A 63 -1.60 -7.34 -14.68
C LYS A 63 -1.91 -5.84 -14.73
N GLU A 64 -3.13 -5.49 -15.12
CA GLU A 64 -3.60 -4.12 -15.28
C GLU A 64 -3.58 -3.39 -13.93
N ILE A 65 -4.05 -4.06 -12.86
CA ILE A 65 -4.17 -3.45 -11.53
C ILE A 65 -2.82 -3.45 -10.80
N MET A 66 -2.07 -4.56 -10.81
CA MET A 66 -0.82 -4.65 -10.04
C MET A 66 0.42 -4.23 -10.85
N GLY A 67 0.35 -4.24 -12.18
CA GLY A 67 1.48 -3.93 -13.06
C GLY A 67 1.36 -2.58 -13.77
N GLU A 68 0.15 -2.05 -13.95
CA GLU A 68 -0.10 -0.90 -14.83
C GLU A 68 -0.85 0.25 -14.13
N SER A 69 -1.36 0.07 -12.89
CA SER A 69 -1.96 1.19 -12.15
C SER A 69 -1.00 2.36 -12.01
N PRO A 70 -1.50 3.60 -12.06
CA PRO A 70 -0.66 4.78 -11.92
C PRO A 70 0.03 4.82 -10.56
N ALA A 71 1.14 5.53 -10.52
CA ALA A 71 1.82 5.87 -9.29
C ALA A 71 1.19 7.10 -8.65
N PHE A 72 1.30 7.20 -7.33
CA PHE A 72 1.30 8.50 -6.67
C PHE A 72 2.66 9.16 -6.96
N GLU A 73 2.76 9.90 -8.05
CA GLU A 73 4.04 10.38 -8.60
C GLU A 73 4.90 11.10 -7.57
N LYS A 74 4.28 11.94 -6.73
CA LYS A 74 4.97 12.64 -5.65
C LYS A 74 5.57 11.66 -4.64
N ASN A 75 4.84 10.63 -4.25
CA ASN A 75 5.30 9.63 -3.29
C ASN A 75 6.43 8.78 -3.88
N VAL A 76 6.35 8.43 -5.15
CA VAL A 76 7.43 7.70 -5.84
C VAL A 76 8.70 8.53 -5.88
N GLN A 77 8.61 9.83 -6.22
CA GLN A 77 9.79 10.70 -6.20
C GLN A 77 10.36 10.85 -4.80
N GLN A 78 9.52 11.10 -3.79
CA GLN A 78 9.95 11.17 -2.39
C GLN A 78 10.57 9.85 -1.92
N MET A 79 10.07 8.70 -2.38
CA MET A 79 10.65 7.39 -2.03
C MET A 79 12.06 7.22 -2.62
N LYS A 80 12.29 7.63 -3.86
CA LYS A 80 13.64 7.64 -4.45
C LYS A 80 14.60 8.50 -3.63
N ASP A 81 14.17 9.70 -3.24
CA ASP A 81 14.97 10.61 -2.42
C ASP A 81 15.24 10.05 -1.01
N LEU A 82 14.26 9.31 -0.44
CA LEU A 82 14.41 8.63 0.85
C LEU A 82 15.39 7.46 0.77
N ILE A 83 15.39 6.68 -0.30
CA ILE A 83 16.34 5.59 -0.51
C ILE A 83 17.77 6.13 -0.55
N LEU A 84 18.02 7.17 -1.35
CA LEU A 84 19.33 7.82 -1.45
C LEU A 84 19.79 8.40 -0.10
N TRP A 85 18.90 9.11 0.59
CA TRP A 85 19.19 9.61 1.93
C TRP A 85 19.47 8.48 2.92
N GLY A 86 18.72 7.37 2.83
CA GLY A 86 18.94 6.19 3.69
C GLY A 86 20.33 5.61 3.54
N GLU A 87 20.86 5.53 2.31
CA GLU A 87 22.21 5.08 2.04
C GLU A 87 23.26 5.95 2.75
N GLU A 88 23.06 7.28 2.77
CA GLU A 88 23.96 8.22 3.43
C GLU A 88 23.98 8.09 4.96
N VAL A 89 22.82 7.78 5.58
CA VAL A 89 22.67 7.73 7.05
C VAL A 89 22.58 6.32 7.64
N GLY A 90 22.75 5.29 6.82
CA GLY A 90 22.73 3.88 7.27
C GLY A 90 21.32 3.34 7.58
N ILE A 91 20.29 3.86 6.90
CA ILE A 91 18.90 3.40 6.96
C ILE A 91 18.59 2.62 5.70
N ARG A 92 18.00 1.43 5.85
CA ARG A 92 17.59 0.60 4.72
C ARG A 92 16.10 0.66 4.53
N PHE A 93 15.66 0.82 3.29
CA PHE A 93 14.28 0.74 2.89
C PHE A 93 14.01 -0.59 2.19
N VAL A 94 12.95 -1.28 2.61
CA VAL A 94 12.51 -2.56 2.06
C VAL A 94 11.04 -2.48 1.68
N CYS A 95 10.66 -3.14 0.60
CA CYS A 95 9.25 -3.25 0.22
C CYS A 95 8.56 -4.34 1.06
N VAL A 96 7.37 -4.07 1.61
CA VAL A 96 6.57 -5.03 2.40
C VAL A 96 5.12 -5.01 1.92
N THR A 97 4.78 -5.84 0.95
CA THR A 97 3.48 -5.80 0.28
C THR A 97 2.72 -7.13 0.33
N SER A 98 1.40 -7.06 0.23
CA SER A 98 0.50 -8.22 0.27
C SER A 98 0.07 -8.61 -1.15
N GLN A 99 0.70 -9.66 -1.69
CA GLN A 99 0.38 -10.12 -3.05
C GLN A 99 0.20 -11.64 -3.10
N LYS A 100 -0.77 -12.13 -3.86
CA LYS A 100 -0.84 -13.55 -4.21
C LYS A 100 0.35 -13.97 -5.08
N PRO A 101 0.78 -15.24 -5.03
CA PRO A 101 1.99 -15.69 -5.73
C PRO A 101 2.08 -15.28 -7.20
N HIS A 102 1.01 -15.45 -7.96
CA HIS A 102 0.97 -15.14 -9.39
C HIS A 102 0.94 -13.63 -9.71
N ALA A 103 0.52 -12.78 -8.76
CA ALA A 103 0.53 -11.33 -8.94
C ALA A 103 1.85 -10.66 -8.53
N ARG A 104 2.78 -11.40 -7.90
CA ARG A 104 4.04 -10.85 -7.38
C ARG A 104 4.93 -10.28 -8.46
N TYR A 105 5.00 -10.93 -9.61
CA TYR A 105 5.84 -10.46 -10.70
C TYR A 105 5.31 -9.17 -11.33
N HIS A 106 4.00 -8.95 -11.34
CA HIS A 106 3.41 -7.68 -11.79
C HIS A 106 3.81 -6.52 -10.86
N THR A 107 3.79 -6.76 -9.55
CA THR A 107 4.25 -5.76 -8.58
C THR A 107 5.78 -5.52 -8.70
N ALA A 108 6.58 -6.57 -8.86
CA ALA A 108 8.02 -6.41 -9.07
C ALA A 108 8.33 -5.65 -10.38
N TYR A 109 7.59 -5.94 -11.46
CA TYR A 109 7.66 -5.19 -12.70
C TYR A 109 7.31 -3.70 -12.50
N TRP A 110 6.21 -3.42 -11.76
CA TRP A 110 5.79 -2.07 -11.46
C TRP A 110 6.86 -1.29 -10.69
N LEU A 111 7.46 -1.89 -9.65
CA LEU A 111 8.56 -1.30 -8.89
C LEU A 111 9.76 -0.97 -9.79
N GLY A 112 10.16 -1.91 -10.65
CA GLY A 112 11.25 -1.71 -11.61
C GLY A 112 10.96 -0.62 -12.64
N LYS A 113 9.73 -0.56 -13.16
CA LYS A 113 9.27 0.50 -14.08
C LYS A 113 9.39 1.90 -13.47
N HIS A 114 9.17 2.01 -12.17
CA HIS A 114 9.28 3.27 -11.42
C HIS A 114 10.67 3.48 -10.79
N GLU A 115 11.64 2.61 -11.08
CA GLU A 115 13.04 2.69 -10.62
C GLU A 115 13.15 2.75 -9.08
N LEU A 116 12.29 2.00 -8.39
CA LEU A 116 12.27 1.92 -6.93
C LEU A 116 13.21 0.80 -6.46
N ASN A 117 14.43 1.17 -6.11
CA ASN A 117 15.53 0.25 -5.75
C ASN A 117 15.50 -0.11 -4.26
N PHE A 118 14.50 -0.89 -3.84
CA PHE A 118 14.45 -1.43 -2.49
C PHE A 118 15.51 -2.52 -2.28
N ASP A 119 16.12 -2.57 -1.10
CA ASP A 119 17.10 -3.63 -0.71
C ASP A 119 16.49 -5.03 -0.84
N THR A 120 15.20 -5.17 -0.51
CA THR A 120 14.48 -6.45 -0.51
C THR A 120 12.99 -6.22 -0.70
N ILE A 121 12.32 -7.19 -1.33
CA ILE A 121 10.85 -7.23 -1.43
C ILE A 121 10.32 -8.38 -0.57
N TYR A 122 9.56 -8.07 0.46
CA TYR A 122 8.84 -9.02 1.31
C TYR A 122 7.39 -9.13 0.86
N PHE A 123 7.01 -10.27 0.31
CA PHE A 123 5.61 -10.59 0.07
C PHE A 123 5.00 -11.24 1.31
N ARG A 124 4.16 -10.50 2.04
CA ARG A 124 3.53 -10.91 3.29
C ARG A 124 2.03 -10.72 3.24
N ARG A 125 1.23 -11.66 3.79
CA ARG A 125 -0.18 -11.36 4.04
C ARG A 125 -0.28 -10.25 5.09
N GLY A 126 -1.32 -9.43 5.07
CA GLY A 126 -1.48 -8.32 6.01
C GLY A 126 -1.26 -8.73 7.47
N VAL A 127 -1.87 -9.85 7.91
CA VAL A 127 -1.72 -10.43 9.26
C VAL A 127 -0.27 -10.82 9.60
N ASP A 128 0.55 -11.09 8.61
CA ASP A 128 1.96 -11.52 8.77
C ASP A 128 2.96 -10.35 8.61
N LYS A 129 2.52 -9.17 8.15
CA LYS A 129 3.38 -7.98 8.01
C LYS A 129 4.10 -7.60 9.32
N PRO A 130 3.47 -7.71 10.52
CA PRO A 130 4.17 -7.44 11.78
C PRO A 130 5.35 -8.37 12.08
N ASN A 131 5.45 -9.53 11.43
CA ASN A 131 6.57 -10.47 11.59
C ASN A 131 7.75 -10.15 10.63
N THR A 132 7.64 -9.13 9.78
CA THR A 132 8.74 -8.71 8.92
C THR A 132 9.84 -8.06 9.78
N PRO A 133 11.14 -8.31 9.50
CA PRO A 133 12.24 -7.75 10.27
C PRO A 133 12.48 -6.27 9.90
N VAL A 134 11.54 -5.42 10.28
CA VAL A 134 11.58 -3.96 10.10
C VAL A 134 11.34 -3.26 11.44
N ASP A 135 11.97 -2.11 11.64
CA ASP A 135 11.78 -1.28 12.82
C ASP A 135 10.49 -0.45 12.69
N PHE A 136 10.21 0.06 11.47
CA PHE A 136 9.00 0.78 11.13
C PHE A 136 8.32 0.15 9.92
N LEU A 137 6.98 0.22 9.89
CA LEU A 137 6.17 -0.12 8.72
C LEU A 137 5.34 1.09 8.30
N VAL A 138 5.52 1.52 7.07
CA VAL A 138 4.74 2.58 6.40
C VAL A 138 3.67 1.91 5.56
N ASP A 139 2.41 2.13 5.87
CA ASP A 139 1.29 1.39 5.28
C ASP A 139 0.00 2.22 5.42
N ASP A 140 -0.96 2.06 4.51
CA ASP A 140 -2.23 2.80 4.50
C ASP A 140 -3.39 2.03 5.14
N SER A 141 -3.20 0.72 5.36
CA SER A 141 -4.25 -0.21 5.71
C SER A 141 -4.66 -0.14 7.19
N PRO A 142 -5.96 0.15 7.51
CA PRO A 142 -6.49 0.03 8.87
C PRO A 142 -6.28 -1.35 9.49
N ASN A 143 -6.39 -2.41 8.66
CA ASN A 143 -6.20 -3.77 9.13
C ASN A 143 -4.74 -4.06 9.51
N ASN A 144 -3.78 -3.58 8.70
CA ASN A 144 -2.36 -3.77 8.98
C ASN A 144 -1.93 -2.99 10.23
N TYR A 145 -2.47 -1.77 10.43
CA TYR A 145 -2.32 -1.02 11.68
C TYR A 145 -2.77 -1.86 12.88
N ASN A 146 -3.99 -2.40 12.84
CA ASN A 146 -4.55 -3.21 13.93
C ASN A 146 -3.72 -4.49 14.17
N TYR A 147 -3.26 -5.17 13.11
CA TYR A 147 -2.39 -6.34 13.24
C TYR A 147 -1.04 -5.98 13.87
N TRP A 148 -0.47 -4.83 13.49
CA TRP A 148 0.79 -4.33 14.04
C TRP A 148 0.68 -4.09 15.54
N ILE A 149 -0.33 -3.29 15.98
CA ILE A 149 -0.56 -3.00 17.38
C ILE A 149 -0.79 -4.28 18.20
N LYS A 150 -1.66 -5.15 17.69
CA LYS A 150 -1.96 -6.42 18.36
C LYS A 150 -0.73 -7.32 18.53
N ARG A 151 0.18 -7.32 17.55
CA ARG A 151 1.32 -8.24 17.52
C ARG A 151 2.55 -7.69 18.20
N ARG A 152 2.85 -6.42 18.00
CA ARG A 152 4.06 -5.77 18.52
C ARG A 152 3.84 -4.94 19.78
N GLY A 153 2.60 -4.59 20.10
CA GLY A 153 2.27 -3.76 21.26
C GLY A 153 2.86 -2.34 21.17
N MET A 154 3.29 -1.92 19.98
CA MET A 154 4.02 -0.67 19.75
C MET A 154 3.36 0.12 18.62
N GLU A 155 2.73 1.23 18.97
CA GLU A 155 2.14 2.13 17.99
C GLU A 155 3.20 2.92 17.21
N HIS A 156 4.28 3.30 17.87
CA HIS A 156 5.33 4.14 17.27
C HIS A 156 6.08 3.49 16.10
N GLY A 157 6.09 2.18 15.99
CA GLY A 157 6.70 1.47 14.86
C GLY A 157 5.81 1.37 13.62
N PHE A 158 4.60 1.93 13.65
CA PHE A 158 3.72 2.02 12.49
C PHE A 158 3.55 3.47 12.05
N ILE A 159 3.66 3.73 10.76
CA ILE A 159 3.44 5.04 10.15
C ILE A 159 2.29 4.88 9.18
N LEU A 160 1.15 5.49 9.51
CA LEU A 160 -0.06 5.42 8.69
C LEU A 160 -0.03 6.51 7.62
N VAL A 161 -0.12 6.11 6.36
CA VAL A 161 -0.26 7.04 5.23
C VAL A 161 -1.73 7.44 5.07
N ASP A 162 -2.00 8.73 4.97
CA ASP A 162 -3.35 9.26 4.79
C ASP A 162 -4.01 8.76 3.50
N GLN A 163 -5.21 8.20 3.69
CA GLN A 163 -6.10 7.84 2.59
C GLN A 163 -7.56 8.11 3.00
N PRO A 164 -8.48 8.36 2.05
CA PRO A 164 -9.88 8.65 2.36
C PRO A 164 -10.55 7.59 3.24
N TYR A 165 -10.20 6.32 3.06
CA TYR A 165 -10.80 5.18 3.75
C TYR A 165 -10.20 4.88 5.13
N ASN A 166 -9.17 5.60 5.58
CA ASN A 166 -8.54 5.34 6.89
C ASN A 166 -8.63 6.51 7.89
N GLN A 167 -9.43 7.54 7.57
CA GLN A 167 -9.55 8.76 8.40
C GLN A 167 -10.09 8.50 9.82
N HIS A 168 -10.77 7.38 10.04
CA HIS A 168 -11.29 6.96 11.33
C HIS A 168 -10.23 6.36 12.29
N ILE A 169 -9.00 6.16 11.82
CA ILE A 169 -7.90 5.63 12.62
C ILE A 169 -7.13 6.79 13.27
N GLU A 170 -7.09 6.81 14.59
CA GLU A 170 -6.25 7.72 15.38
C GLU A 170 -4.87 7.09 15.56
N ALA A 171 -3.98 7.22 14.55
CA ALA A 171 -2.61 6.73 14.64
C ALA A 171 -1.67 7.80 15.19
N LYS A 172 -0.76 7.40 16.07
CA LYS A 172 0.26 8.29 16.63
C LYS A 172 1.14 8.92 15.55
N ASN A 173 1.58 8.11 14.61
CA ASN A 173 2.36 8.55 13.47
C ASN A 173 1.49 8.46 12.22
N ARG A 174 0.97 9.59 11.78
CA ARG A 174 0.18 9.73 10.55
C ARG A 174 0.89 10.74 9.64
N ILE A 175 1.01 10.41 8.35
CA ILE A 175 1.67 11.25 7.36
C ILE A 175 0.79 11.43 6.12
N ALA A 176 0.84 12.61 5.53
CA ALA A 176 0.27 12.89 4.21
C ALA A 176 1.32 12.75 3.09
N GLU A 177 2.60 12.84 3.42
CA GLU A 177 3.72 12.81 2.49
C GLU A 177 4.86 11.94 3.02
N LEU A 178 5.51 11.16 2.15
CA LEU A 178 6.55 10.21 2.57
C LEU A 178 7.80 10.87 3.15
N ASN A 179 8.14 12.10 2.74
CA ASN A 179 9.28 12.83 3.30
C ASN A 179 9.16 13.10 4.81
N GLN A 180 7.92 13.10 5.36
CA GLN A 180 7.67 13.24 6.80
C GLN A 180 8.19 12.04 7.63
N ILE A 181 8.52 10.92 6.97
CA ILE A 181 9.20 9.78 7.62
C ILE A 181 10.47 10.23 8.33
N LYS A 182 11.24 11.16 7.72
CA LYS A 182 12.49 11.68 8.30
C LYS A 182 12.27 12.35 9.66
N GLU A 183 11.16 13.06 9.83
CA GLU A 183 10.81 13.75 11.07
C GLU A 183 10.46 12.73 12.17
N ILE A 184 9.69 11.69 11.81
CA ILE A 184 9.25 10.66 12.77
C ILE A 184 10.42 9.84 13.30
N ILE A 185 11.40 9.51 12.46
CA ILE A 185 12.51 8.63 12.87
C ILE A 185 13.67 9.39 13.53
N ASN A 186 13.71 10.72 13.42
CA ASN A 186 14.71 11.58 14.05
C ASN A 186 14.22 12.22 15.38
N GLY A 187 12.92 12.15 15.67
CA GLY A 187 12.29 12.69 16.91
C GLY A 187 12.15 11.65 17.98
#